data_0800fcd6195b0d9a9ef270772b797737
#
_entry.id   0800fcd6195b0d9a9ef270772b797737
#
_cell.length_a   1.000
_cell.length_b   1.000
_cell.length_c   1.000
_cell.angle_alpha   90.00
_cell.angle_beta   90.00
_cell.angle_gamma   90.00
#
_symmetry.space_group_name_H-M   'P 1'
#
loop_
_entity.id
_entity.type
_entity.pdbx_description
1 polymer ?
#
loop_
_entity_poly.entity_id
_entity_poly.type
_entity_poly.pdbx_seq_one_letter_code
_entity_poly.pdbx_strand_id
1 'polypeptide(L)'
;MLNAVRISGRWVGREVLDRLSRRSVSQNPPLRQQLIRDFCQATHWRNRKGQLCLSSANVALKRLEQQGLVKLTAPRPRALRAQVRQLVDDREALPALPRLPNSVERIEHLGLQLLCGADDPDHLLWNRLICREHPLKAAPLVGAQLRYLIRCDQGVLGAFGFGPAAFHLECRDRWIGWDGLAQQHHRCLLIGLSRFLLRPGLKCRNLASRFGWI
;
A
#
# COMPACT_ATOMS: atom_id res chain seq x y z
N MET A 1 19.02 10.77 38.38
CA MET A 1 18.17 10.01 37.43
C MET A 1 18.15 10.76 36.12
N LEU A 2 18.44 10.11 35.00
CA LEU A 2 18.47 10.74 33.66
C LEU A 2 17.07 11.26 33.30
N ASN A 3 16.92 12.61 33.32
CA ASN A 3 15.64 13.28 32.99
C ASN A 3 15.28 13.26 31.49
N ALA A 4 16.05 12.59 30.65
CA ALA A 4 15.83 12.53 29.22
C ALA A 4 16.26 11.16 28.64
N VAL A 5 15.59 10.73 27.59
CA VAL A 5 15.87 9.49 26.84
C VAL A 5 16.34 9.84 25.44
N ARG A 6 17.41 9.19 24.96
CA ARG A 6 17.90 9.42 23.60
C ARG A 6 17.20 8.49 22.61
N ILE A 7 16.56 9.05 21.59
CA ILE A 7 15.76 8.32 20.60
C ILE A 7 16.08 8.86 19.21
N SER A 8 16.48 7.97 18.31
CA SER A 8 16.81 8.33 16.92
C SER A 8 17.73 9.56 16.82
N GLY A 9 18.74 9.62 17.72
CA GLY A 9 19.70 10.72 17.75
C GLY A 9 19.23 12.00 18.49
N ARG A 10 18.02 12.03 19.03
CA ARG A 10 17.44 13.20 19.75
C ARG A 10 17.22 12.88 21.21
N TRP A 11 17.34 13.91 22.05
CA TRP A 11 17.02 13.83 23.47
C TRP A 11 15.57 14.22 23.68
N VAL A 12 14.82 13.39 24.36
CA VAL A 12 13.40 13.60 24.71
C VAL A 12 13.27 13.64 26.22
N GLY A 13 12.79 14.74 26.74
CA GLY A 13 12.56 14.91 28.16
C GLY A 13 11.46 13.99 28.68
N ARG A 14 11.65 13.44 29.88
CA ARG A 14 10.71 12.52 30.51
C ARG A 14 9.32 13.15 30.71
N GLU A 15 9.27 14.45 30.95
CA GLU A 15 8.03 15.23 31.05
C GLU A 15 7.13 15.11 29.82
N VAL A 16 7.73 15.08 28.62
CA VAL A 16 7.00 14.93 27.35
C VAL A 16 6.36 13.53 27.30
N LEU A 17 7.11 12.49 27.68
CA LEU A 17 6.64 11.10 27.69
C LEU A 17 5.53 10.88 28.73
N ASP A 18 5.67 11.43 29.91
CA ASP A 18 4.67 11.36 30.98
C ASP A 18 3.39 12.11 30.62
N ARG A 19 3.50 13.25 29.93
CA ARG A 19 2.36 14.00 29.42
C ARG A 19 1.59 13.19 28.37
N LEU A 20 2.29 12.56 27.44
CA LEU A 20 1.67 11.70 26.41
C LEU A 20 0.99 10.48 27.04
N SER A 21 1.65 9.85 28.02
CA SER A 21 1.09 8.69 28.72
C SER A 21 -0.18 9.06 29.49
N ARG A 22 -0.18 10.18 30.21
CA ARG A 22 -1.37 10.66 30.92
C ARG A 22 -2.53 10.97 29.97
N ARG A 23 -2.27 11.60 28.82
CA ARG A 23 -3.30 11.86 27.81
C ARG A 23 -3.86 10.59 27.18
N SER A 24 -3.03 9.56 27.02
CA SER A 24 -3.46 8.27 26.46
C SER A 24 -4.41 7.48 27.36
N VAL A 25 -4.36 7.73 28.66
CA VAL A 25 -5.15 7.02 29.68
C VAL A 25 -6.32 7.89 30.20
N SER A 26 -6.51 9.09 29.69
CA SER A 26 -7.61 9.99 30.07
C SER A 26 -8.98 9.39 29.70
N GLN A 27 -10.05 9.91 30.30
CA GLN A 27 -11.43 9.48 30.02
C GLN A 27 -11.82 9.58 28.53
N ASN A 28 -11.23 10.52 27.80
CA ASN A 28 -11.40 10.68 26.35
C ASN A 28 -10.03 10.72 25.66
N PRO A 29 -9.40 9.55 25.43
CA PRO A 29 -8.05 9.50 24.90
C PRO A 29 -8.00 9.99 23.45
N PRO A 30 -7.06 10.87 23.11
CA PRO A 30 -6.91 11.34 21.74
C PRO A 30 -6.50 10.20 20.81
N LEU A 31 -6.77 10.36 19.52
CA LEU A 31 -6.30 9.44 18.51
C LEU A 31 -4.78 9.34 18.53
N ARG A 32 -4.25 8.13 18.30
CA ARG A 32 -2.78 7.89 18.23
C ARG A 32 -2.07 8.88 17.30
N GLN A 33 -2.68 9.23 16.19
CA GLN A 33 -2.14 10.21 15.24
C GLN A 33 -1.99 11.61 15.86
N GLN A 34 -2.88 11.97 16.75
CA GLN A 34 -2.84 13.24 17.46
C GLN A 34 -1.69 13.26 18.49
N LEU A 35 -1.51 12.16 19.24
CA LEU A 35 -0.36 11.98 20.14
C LEU A 35 0.98 12.06 19.40
N ILE A 36 1.07 11.50 18.19
CA ILE A 36 2.27 11.60 17.35
C ILE A 36 2.54 13.08 16.96
N ARG A 37 1.52 13.83 16.61
CA ARG A 37 1.65 15.28 16.32
C ARG A 37 2.10 16.06 17.53
N ASP A 38 1.47 15.84 18.68
CA ASP A 38 1.83 16.48 19.93
C ASP A 38 3.30 16.18 20.33
N PHE A 39 3.72 14.94 20.14
CA PHE A 39 5.11 14.54 20.34
C PHE A 39 6.08 15.28 19.39
N CYS A 40 5.76 15.35 18.09
CA CYS A 40 6.56 16.12 17.14
C CYS A 40 6.65 17.60 17.47
N GLN A 41 5.55 18.19 17.93
CA GLN A 41 5.51 19.59 18.35
C GLN A 41 6.35 19.82 19.61
N ALA A 42 6.16 19.01 20.65
CA ALA A 42 6.87 19.13 21.93
C ALA A 42 8.37 18.86 21.80
N THR A 43 8.80 18.07 20.84
CA THR A 43 10.22 17.75 20.59
C THR A 43 10.82 18.53 19.43
N HIS A 44 10.08 19.46 18.83
CA HIS A 44 10.48 20.19 17.62
C HIS A 44 10.96 19.28 16.49
N TRP A 45 10.34 18.09 16.35
CA TRP A 45 10.76 17.10 15.35
C TRP A 45 10.24 17.45 13.96
N ARG A 46 11.04 18.24 13.28
CA ARG A 46 10.75 18.75 11.93
C ARG A 46 11.85 18.36 10.95
N ASN A 47 11.47 18.27 9.66
CA ASN A 47 12.41 18.10 8.56
C ASN A 47 13.05 19.45 8.17
N ARG A 48 13.96 19.45 7.21
CA ARG A 48 14.62 20.67 6.69
C ARG A 48 13.65 21.70 6.10
N LYS A 49 12.43 21.28 5.72
CA LYS A 49 11.36 22.14 5.19
C LYS A 49 10.41 22.64 6.30
N GLY A 50 10.72 22.42 7.57
CA GLY A 50 9.90 22.81 8.72
C GLY A 50 8.67 21.95 8.97
N GLN A 51 8.43 20.88 8.20
CA GLN A 51 7.27 20.00 8.35
C GLN A 51 7.51 18.96 9.45
N LEU A 52 6.44 18.58 10.17
CA LEU A 52 6.51 17.55 11.23
C LEU A 52 6.87 16.16 10.66
N CYS A 53 7.84 15.49 11.26
CA CYS A 53 8.30 14.15 10.87
C CYS A 53 7.43 13.04 11.49
N LEU A 54 6.13 12.98 11.17
CA LEU A 54 5.16 12.10 11.81
C LEU A 54 5.52 10.62 11.70
N SER A 55 6.03 10.17 10.54
CA SER A 55 6.40 8.76 10.33
C SER A 55 7.56 8.34 11.24
N SER A 56 8.63 9.14 11.28
CA SER A 56 9.79 8.88 12.13
C SER A 56 9.43 8.94 13.62
N ALA A 57 8.59 9.88 14.01
CA ALA A 57 8.07 10.00 15.36
C ALA A 57 7.22 8.80 15.78
N ASN A 58 6.39 8.26 14.87
CA ASN A 58 5.60 7.06 15.15
C ASN A 58 6.48 5.84 15.39
N VAL A 59 7.57 5.69 14.62
CA VAL A 59 8.54 4.60 14.82
C VAL A 59 9.24 4.75 16.18
N ALA A 60 9.66 5.97 16.52
CA ALA A 60 10.30 6.27 17.80
C ALA A 60 9.37 6.00 18.99
N LEU A 61 8.12 6.47 18.92
CA LEU A 61 7.12 6.25 19.96
C LEU A 61 6.79 4.77 20.16
N LYS A 62 6.73 3.97 19.06
CA LYS A 62 6.55 2.51 19.17
C LYS A 62 7.69 1.84 19.94
N ARG A 63 8.94 2.27 19.70
CA ARG A 63 10.10 1.74 20.44
C ARG A 63 10.03 2.08 21.93
N LEU A 64 9.62 3.31 22.26
CA LEU A 64 9.42 3.72 23.65
C LEU A 64 8.31 2.96 24.34
N GLU A 65 7.22 2.69 23.63
CA GLU A 65 6.10 1.87 24.11
C GLU A 65 6.55 0.44 24.41
N GLN A 66 7.36 -0.15 23.49
CA GLN A 66 7.96 -1.48 23.68
C GLN A 66 8.92 -1.53 24.88
N GLN A 67 9.60 -0.43 25.19
CA GLN A 67 10.48 -0.28 26.35
C GLN A 67 9.73 0.07 27.65
N GLY A 68 8.40 0.21 27.59
CA GLY A 68 7.57 0.57 28.76
C GLY A 68 7.72 2.03 29.22
N LEU A 69 8.39 2.89 28.42
CA LEU A 69 8.67 4.29 28.76
C LEU A 69 7.51 5.25 28.42
N VAL A 70 6.57 4.83 27.61
CA VAL A 70 5.36 5.57 27.26
C VAL A 70 4.21 4.59 27.02
N LYS A 71 3.01 4.96 27.46
CA LYS A 71 1.78 4.24 27.15
C LYS A 71 1.00 5.04 26.11
N LEU A 72 0.66 4.43 24.99
CA LEU A 72 -0.05 5.08 23.89
C LEU A 72 -1.43 4.47 23.68
N THR A 73 -2.36 5.28 23.19
CA THR A 73 -3.68 4.80 22.76
C THR A 73 -3.50 3.71 21.70
N ALA A 74 -4.23 2.61 21.84
CA ALA A 74 -4.21 1.52 20.87
C ALA A 74 -4.51 2.04 19.45
N PRO A 75 -3.79 1.57 18.45
CA PRO A 75 -4.11 1.93 17.07
C PRO A 75 -5.52 1.43 16.74
N ARG A 76 -6.32 2.28 16.13
CA ARG A 76 -7.62 1.82 15.62
C ARG A 76 -7.41 0.62 14.70
N PRO A 77 -8.19 -0.46 14.85
CA PRO A 77 -8.16 -1.55 13.88
C PRO A 77 -8.36 -0.95 12.48
N ARG A 78 -7.49 -1.27 11.56
CA ARG A 78 -7.69 -0.81 10.18
C ARG A 78 -8.97 -1.46 9.66
N ALA A 79 -10.03 -0.68 9.52
CA ALA A 79 -11.28 -1.08 8.87
C ALA A 79 -11.04 -1.70 7.46
N LEU A 80 -9.91 -1.34 6.85
CA LEU A 80 -9.43 -1.90 5.58
C LEU A 80 -9.30 -3.43 5.56
N ARG A 81 -8.93 -4.09 6.69
CA ARG A 81 -8.83 -5.56 6.72
C ARG A 81 -10.19 -6.25 6.68
N ALA A 82 -11.23 -5.60 7.21
CA ALA A 82 -12.59 -6.11 7.15
C ALA A 82 -13.17 -5.98 5.73
N GLN A 83 -12.94 -4.86 5.04
CA GLN A 83 -13.37 -4.66 3.65
C GLN A 83 -12.70 -5.63 2.67
N VAL A 84 -11.43 -5.98 2.88
CA VAL A 84 -10.74 -6.96 2.01
C VAL A 84 -11.31 -8.37 2.19
N ARG A 85 -11.71 -8.75 3.41
CA ARG A 85 -12.35 -10.05 3.65
C ARG A 85 -13.75 -10.15 3.02
N GLN A 86 -14.49 -9.04 2.91
CA GLN A 86 -15.80 -9.02 2.25
C GLN A 86 -15.70 -9.04 0.71
N LEU A 87 -14.57 -8.65 0.13
CA LEU A 87 -14.35 -8.61 -1.32
C LEU A 87 -13.90 -9.95 -1.92
N VAL A 88 -13.62 -10.93 -1.08
CA VAL A 88 -13.16 -12.26 -1.55
C VAL A 88 -14.11 -13.30 -1.00
N ASP A 89 -14.93 -13.88 -1.86
CA ASP A 89 -15.65 -15.10 -1.53
C ASP A 89 -14.66 -16.28 -1.59
N ASP A 90 -14.24 -16.72 -0.41
CA ASP A 90 -13.28 -17.83 -0.28
C ASP A 90 -13.89 -19.20 -0.66
N ARG A 91 -15.20 -19.27 -0.92
CA ARG A 91 -15.90 -20.52 -1.25
C ARG A 91 -15.74 -20.90 -2.71
N GLU A 92 -15.59 -19.95 -3.61
CA GLU A 92 -15.49 -20.23 -5.02
C GLU A 92 -14.06 -20.55 -5.46
N ALA A 93 -13.87 -21.66 -6.14
CA ALA A 93 -12.55 -22.08 -6.64
C ALA A 93 -12.06 -21.15 -7.75
N LEU A 94 -10.74 -21.03 -7.89
CA LEU A 94 -10.16 -20.40 -9.08
C LEU A 94 -10.38 -21.27 -10.31
N PRO A 95 -10.53 -20.66 -11.50
CA PRO A 95 -10.58 -21.42 -12.76
C PRO A 95 -9.34 -22.30 -12.91
N ALA A 96 -9.49 -23.43 -13.56
CA ALA A 96 -8.37 -24.29 -13.87
C ALA A 96 -7.26 -23.56 -14.63
N LEU A 97 -6.01 -23.96 -14.43
CA LEU A 97 -4.90 -23.39 -15.19
C LEU A 97 -5.00 -23.84 -16.66
N PRO A 98 -4.97 -22.92 -17.62
CA PRO A 98 -5.00 -23.28 -19.02
C PRO A 98 -3.69 -23.95 -19.44
N ARG A 99 -3.80 -24.90 -20.36
CA ARG A 99 -2.63 -25.49 -21.03
C ARG A 99 -2.22 -24.57 -22.17
N LEU A 100 -1.03 -24.01 -22.07
CA LEU A 100 -0.51 -23.05 -23.04
C LEU A 100 0.50 -23.72 -23.98
N PRO A 101 0.65 -23.20 -25.21
CA PRO A 101 1.77 -23.57 -26.09
C PRO A 101 3.10 -23.10 -25.45
N ASN A 102 4.20 -23.68 -25.91
CA ASN A 102 5.53 -23.39 -25.36
C ASN A 102 6.01 -21.95 -25.61
N SER A 103 5.39 -21.21 -26.52
CA SER A 103 5.78 -19.86 -26.92
C SER A 103 4.55 -18.95 -27.02
N VAL A 104 4.71 -17.69 -26.58
CA VAL A 104 3.64 -16.69 -26.54
C VAL A 104 3.09 -16.35 -27.93
N GLU A 105 3.89 -16.45 -28.99
CA GLU A 105 3.49 -16.19 -30.36
C GLU A 105 2.41 -17.14 -30.88
N ARG A 106 2.24 -18.30 -30.23
CA ARG A 106 1.24 -19.30 -30.56
C ARG A 106 -0.02 -19.23 -29.74
N ILE A 107 -0.13 -18.23 -28.85
CA ILE A 107 -1.34 -18.01 -28.05
C ILE A 107 -2.30 -17.15 -28.87
N GLU A 108 -3.45 -17.72 -29.16
CA GLU A 108 -4.53 -17.01 -29.86
C GLU A 108 -5.31 -16.12 -28.92
N HIS A 109 -5.72 -14.94 -29.41
CA HIS A 109 -6.52 -13.93 -28.71
C HIS A 109 -5.96 -13.56 -27.32
N LEU A 110 -4.61 -13.51 -27.21
CA LEU A 110 -3.97 -13.02 -25.99
C LEU A 110 -4.19 -11.52 -25.82
N GLY A 111 -4.87 -11.13 -24.76
CA GLY A 111 -5.21 -9.73 -24.52
C GLY A 111 -5.43 -9.37 -23.07
N LEU A 112 -5.67 -8.08 -22.86
CA LEU A 112 -6.04 -7.47 -21.59
C LEU A 112 -7.52 -7.10 -21.61
N GLN A 113 -8.30 -7.67 -20.73
CA GLN A 113 -9.70 -7.33 -20.51
C GLN A 113 -9.79 -6.29 -19.39
N LEU A 114 -10.19 -5.06 -19.70
CA LEU A 114 -10.49 -4.03 -18.71
C LEU A 114 -11.78 -4.40 -17.96
N LEU A 115 -11.73 -4.33 -16.64
CA LEU A 115 -12.89 -4.52 -15.79
C LEU A 115 -13.58 -3.16 -15.56
N CYS A 116 -14.81 -3.05 -16.04
CA CYS A 116 -15.59 -1.82 -16.02
C CYS A 116 -16.80 -1.93 -15.09
N GLY A 117 -16.91 -0.95 -14.17
CA GLY A 117 -18.03 -0.88 -13.25
C GLY A 117 -17.89 -1.75 -11.99
N ALA A 118 -18.65 -1.40 -10.95
CA ALA A 118 -18.59 -2.11 -9.67
C ALA A 118 -19.24 -3.50 -9.73
N ASP A 119 -20.17 -3.69 -10.66
CA ASP A 119 -20.99 -4.90 -10.80
C ASP A 119 -20.42 -5.91 -11.82
N ASP A 120 -19.23 -5.65 -12.34
CA ASP A 120 -18.56 -6.59 -13.25
C ASP A 120 -18.21 -7.89 -12.49
N PRO A 121 -18.75 -9.05 -12.88
CA PRO A 121 -18.52 -10.33 -12.18
C PRO A 121 -17.02 -10.71 -12.14
N ASP A 122 -16.26 -10.27 -13.11
CA ASP A 122 -14.82 -10.52 -13.19
C ASP A 122 -14.02 -9.76 -12.12
N HIS A 123 -14.59 -8.74 -11.44
CA HIS A 123 -13.97 -8.12 -10.27
C HIS A 123 -13.75 -9.11 -9.12
N LEU A 124 -14.70 -10.00 -8.88
CA LEU A 124 -14.56 -11.05 -7.85
C LEU A 124 -13.45 -12.03 -8.23
N LEU A 125 -13.38 -12.42 -9.49
CA LEU A 125 -12.32 -13.27 -10.01
C LEU A 125 -10.93 -12.59 -9.86
N TRP A 126 -10.83 -11.31 -10.24
CA TRP A 126 -9.62 -10.52 -10.08
C TRP A 126 -9.16 -10.47 -8.62
N ASN A 127 -10.08 -10.19 -7.69
CA ASN A 127 -9.81 -10.14 -6.27
C ASN A 127 -9.32 -11.50 -5.74
N ARG A 128 -9.95 -12.61 -6.16
CA ARG A 128 -9.54 -13.97 -5.77
C ARG A 128 -8.15 -14.33 -6.28
N LEU A 129 -7.85 -14.03 -7.53
CA LEU A 129 -6.52 -14.24 -8.12
C LEU A 129 -5.43 -13.51 -7.32
N ILE A 130 -5.63 -12.20 -7.08
CA ILE A 130 -4.67 -11.40 -6.32
C ILE A 130 -4.55 -11.90 -4.87
N CYS A 131 -5.65 -12.24 -4.22
CA CYS A 131 -5.63 -12.71 -2.84
C CYS A 131 -4.90 -14.04 -2.67
N ARG A 132 -5.11 -14.98 -3.58
CA ARG A 132 -4.59 -16.34 -3.45
C ARG A 132 -3.21 -16.53 -4.07
N GLU A 133 -2.97 -15.94 -5.24
CA GLU A 133 -1.79 -16.26 -6.05
C GLU A 133 -0.74 -15.14 -6.08
N HIS A 134 -1.10 -13.86 -5.76
CA HIS A 134 -0.12 -12.77 -5.76
C HIS A 134 0.70 -12.72 -4.46
N PRO A 135 2.05 -12.53 -4.50
CA PRO A 135 2.90 -12.52 -3.31
C PRO A 135 2.50 -11.50 -2.25
N LEU A 136 2.05 -10.31 -2.66
CA LEU A 136 1.58 -9.25 -1.74
C LEU A 136 0.14 -9.47 -1.26
N LYS A 137 -0.54 -10.50 -1.74
CA LYS A 137 -1.94 -10.82 -1.44
C LYS A 137 -2.87 -9.61 -1.64
N ALA A 138 -4.09 -9.68 -1.09
CA ALA A 138 -5.07 -8.60 -1.19
C ALA A 138 -4.68 -7.43 -0.29
N ALA A 139 -3.80 -6.56 -0.76
CA ALA A 139 -3.73 -5.21 -0.23
C ALA A 139 -4.70 -4.34 -1.06
N PRO A 140 -5.64 -3.63 -0.42
CA PRO A 140 -6.57 -2.78 -1.16
C PRO A 140 -5.78 -1.73 -1.93
N LEU A 141 -6.10 -1.61 -3.20
CA LEU A 141 -5.64 -0.48 -3.99
C LEU A 141 -6.39 0.77 -3.50
N VAL A 142 -5.69 1.88 -3.32
CA VAL A 142 -6.26 3.12 -2.79
C VAL A 142 -6.50 4.09 -3.94
N GLY A 143 -7.64 4.77 -3.94
CA GLY A 143 -7.98 5.78 -4.94
C GLY A 143 -8.48 5.20 -6.26
N ALA A 144 -8.37 5.98 -7.35
CA ALA A 144 -8.76 5.53 -8.69
C ALA A 144 -7.91 4.33 -9.13
N GLN A 145 -8.56 3.35 -9.74
CA GLN A 145 -7.93 2.07 -10.08
C GLN A 145 -8.33 1.64 -11.48
N LEU A 146 -7.37 0.99 -12.17
CA LEU A 146 -7.65 0.22 -13.38
C LEU A 146 -7.29 -1.22 -13.10
N ARG A 147 -8.21 -2.13 -13.39
CA ARG A 147 -8.03 -3.57 -13.20
C ARG A 147 -8.22 -4.27 -14.51
N TYR A 148 -7.32 -5.19 -14.81
CA TYR A 148 -7.36 -5.99 -16.02
C TYR A 148 -7.19 -7.46 -15.68
N LEU A 149 -7.89 -8.33 -16.40
CA LEU A 149 -7.55 -9.74 -16.51
C LEU A 149 -6.71 -9.97 -17.77
N ILE A 150 -5.72 -10.82 -17.65
CA ILE A 150 -4.95 -11.35 -18.80
C ILE A 150 -5.68 -12.61 -19.26
N ARG A 151 -6.19 -12.58 -20.49
CA ARG A 151 -6.97 -13.68 -21.06
C ARG A 151 -6.45 -14.12 -22.42
N CYS A 152 -6.75 -15.35 -22.75
CA CYS A 152 -6.66 -15.92 -24.06
C CYS A 152 -7.84 -16.92 -24.25
N ASP A 153 -7.95 -17.56 -25.39
CA ASP A 153 -9.03 -18.53 -25.65
C ASP A 153 -9.02 -19.70 -24.65
N GLN A 154 -7.86 -20.07 -24.15
CA GLN A 154 -7.73 -21.17 -23.19
C GLN A 154 -8.13 -20.78 -21.77
N GLY A 155 -8.30 -19.48 -21.45
CA GLY A 155 -8.75 -19.01 -20.15
C GLY A 155 -7.97 -17.85 -19.56
N VAL A 156 -8.02 -17.72 -18.23
CA VAL A 156 -7.41 -16.60 -17.49
C VAL A 156 -5.97 -16.93 -17.11
N LEU A 157 -5.06 -16.09 -17.55
CA LEU A 157 -3.62 -16.26 -17.37
C LEU A 157 -3.08 -15.44 -16.19
N GLY A 158 -3.77 -14.34 -15.82
CA GLY A 158 -3.28 -13.44 -14.78
C GLY A 158 -4.10 -12.19 -14.61
N ALA A 159 -3.51 -11.22 -13.92
CA ALA A 159 -4.18 -9.96 -13.58
C ALA A 159 -3.20 -8.80 -13.48
N PHE A 160 -3.65 -7.61 -13.93
CA PHE A 160 -3.00 -6.34 -13.67
C PHE A 160 -3.84 -5.47 -12.74
N GLY A 161 -3.19 -4.67 -11.91
CA GLY A 161 -3.80 -3.63 -11.13
C GLY A 161 -2.95 -2.37 -11.15
N PHE A 162 -3.53 -1.29 -11.62
CA PHE A 162 -2.93 0.04 -11.60
C PHE A 162 -3.62 0.90 -10.56
N GLY A 163 -2.88 1.79 -9.97
CA GLY A 163 -3.37 2.77 -9.01
C GLY A 163 -2.71 4.14 -9.20
N PRO A 164 -3.08 5.14 -8.39
CA PRO A 164 -2.46 6.45 -8.46
C PRO A 164 -0.96 6.35 -8.23
N ALA A 165 -0.20 7.18 -8.93
CA ALA A 165 1.23 7.30 -8.71
C ALA A 165 1.55 7.71 -7.26
N ALA A 166 2.68 7.26 -6.75
CA ALA A 166 3.17 7.66 -5.43
C ALA A 166 3.23 9.18 -5.30
N PHE A 167 2.80 9.70 -4.14
CA PHE A 167 2.69 11.16 -3.91
C PHE A 167 4.03 11.88 -4.08
N HIS A 168 5.09 11.31 -3.52
CA HIS A 168 6.45 11.81 -3.67
C HIS A 168 7.37 10.66 -4.10
N LEU A 169 7.95 10.81 -5.27
CA LEU A 169 8.99 9.93 -5.78
C LEU A 169 10.05 10.82 -6.45
N GLU A 170 11.03 11.27 -5.69
CA GLU A 170 12.00 12.30 -6.10
C GLU A 170 12.72 11.95 -7.40
N CYS A 171 13.13 10.69 -7.58
CA CYS A 171 13.81 10.26 -8.81
C CYS A 171 12.92 10.37 -10.04
N ARG A 172 11.63 10.00 -9.92
CA ARG A 172 10.64 10.17 -11.00
C ARG A 172 10.38 11.64 -11.28
N ASP A 173 10.14 12.45 -10.25
CA ASP A 173 9.77 13.84 -10.37
C ASP A 173 10.92 14.65 -11.00
N ARG A 174 12.17 14.31 -10.62
CA ARG A 174 13.39 14.86 -11.23
C ARG A 174 13.56 14.42 -12.68
N TRP A 175 13.32 13.15 -12.99
CA TRP A 175 13.40 12.62 -14.35
C TRP A 175 12.42 13.33 -15.30
N ILE A 176 11.19 13.56 -14.83
CA ILE A 176 10.15 14.26 -15.61
C ILE A 176 10.44 15.77 -15.70
N GLY A 177 11.26 16.31 -14.78
CA GLY A 177 11.54 17.75 -14.71
C GLY A 177 10.46 18.55 -13.98
N TRP A 178 9.65 17.91 -13.13
CA TRP A 178 8.60 18.59 -12.40
C TRP A 178 9.14 19.37 -11.19
N ASP A 179 8.71 20.63 -11.08
CA ASP A 179 8.73 21.37 -9.82
C ASP A 179 7.54 20.98 -8.93
N GLY A 180 7.44 21.60 -7.75
CA GLY A 180 6.39 21.30 -6.78
C GLY A 180 4.98 21.63 -7.26
N LEU A 181 4.79 22.64 -8.11
CA LEU A 181 3.51 23.03 -8.67
C LEU A 181 3.10 22.09 -9.80
N ALA A 182 4.00 21.83 -10.74
CA ALA A 182 3.79 20.87 -11.82
C ALA A 182 3.45 19.48 -11.29
N GLN A 183 4.14 19.02 -10.24
CA GLN A 183 3.83 17.76 -9.57
C GLN A 183 2.40 17.72 -9.02
N GLN A 184 1.94 18.80 -8.36
CA GLN A 184 0.59 18.85 -7.81
C GLN A 184 -0.48 18.77 -8.91
N HIS A 185 -0.28 19.48 -10.01
CA HIS A 185 -1.26 19.56 -11.11
C HIS A 185 -1.26 18.31 -12.00
N HIS A 186 -0.09 17.74 -12.29
CA HIS A 186 0.02 16.69 -13.31
C HIS A 186 0.16 15.27 -12.76
N ARG A 187 0.30 15.10 -11.44
CA ARG A 187 0.41 13.77 -10.84
C ARG A 187 -0.79 12.85 -11.14
N CYS A 188 -1.98 13.40 -11.29
CA CYS A 188 -3.19 12.65 -11.66
C CYS A 188 -3.11 12.00 -13.05
N LEU A 189 -2.19 12.47 -13.91
CA LEU A 189 -1.92 11.90 -15.23
C LEU A 189 -1.02 10.67 -15.17
N LEU A 190 -0.45 10.37 -14.00
CA LEU A 190 0.42 9.22 -13.81
C LEU A 190 -0.31 8.10 -13.08
N ILE A 191 -0.16 6.92 -13.61
CA ILE A 191 -0.59 5.67 -12.97
C ILE A 191 0.62 4.80 -12.65
N GLY A 192 0.55 4.06 -11.56
CA GLY A 192 1.57 3.11 -11.14
C GLY A 192 1.06 1.69 -11.24
N LEU A 193 1.86 0.79 -11.80
CA LEU A 193 1.59 -0.64 -11.75
C LEU A 193 1.71 -1.10 -10.30
N SER A 194 0.58 -1.46 -9.69
CA SER A 194 0.50 -1.87 -8.28
C SER A 194 0.45 -3.38 -8.10
N ARG A 195 -0.07 -4.09 -9.08
CA ARG A 195 -0.18 -5.55 -9.11
C ARG A 195 0.09 -6.06 -10.51
N PHE A 196 0.97 -7.03 -10.60
CA PHE A 196 1.22 -7.83 -11.78
C PHE A 196 1.27 -9.30 -11.37
N LEU A 197 0.35 -10.08 -11.86
CA LEU A 197 0.25 -11.51 -11.61
C LEU A 197 0.16 -12.25 -12.92
N LEU A 198 1.09 -13.14 -13.15
CA LEU A 198 0.88 -14.32 -13.99
C LEU A 198 0.66 -15.51 -13.07
N ARG A 199 -0.36 -16.31 -13.34
CA ARG A 199 -0.75 -17.41 -12.46
C ARG A 199 0.39 -18.41 -12.31
N PRO A 200 0.70 -18.85 -11.09
CA PRO A 200 1.75 -19.84 -10.84
C PRO A 200 1.46 -21.14 -11.59
N GLY A 201 2.49 -21.72 -12.18
CA GLY A 201 2.37 -22.97 -12.92
C GLY A 201 2.14 -22.84 -14.44
N LEU A 202 1.89 -21.61 -14.94
CA LEU A 202 1.87 -21.36 -16.38
C LEU A 202 3.28 -21.57 -16.98
N LYS A 203 3.37 -22.40 -17.99
CA LYS A 203 4.62 -22.67 -18.71
C LYS A 203 4.50 -22.19 -20.15
N CYS A 204 5.01 -20.98 -20.41
CA CYS A 204 5.04 -20.39 -21.74
C CYS A 204 6.22 -19.41 -21.83
N ARG A 205 7.09 -19.61 -22.82
CA ARG A 205 8.26 -18.71 -23.01
C ARG A 205 7.79 -17.31 -23.39
N ASN A 206 8.45 -16.31 -22.82
CA ASN A 206 8.24 -14.88 -23.10
C ASN A 206 6.85 -14.35 -22.70
N LEU A 207 6.01 -15.11 -21.98
CA LEU A 207 4.68 -14.66 -21.58
C LEU A 207 4.77 -13.41 -20.69
N ALA A 208 5.67 -13.38 -19.71
CA ALA A 208 5.87 -12.20 -18.85
C ALA A 208 6.39 -10.98 -19.63
N SER A 209 7.38 -11.20 -20.50
CA SER A 209 7.98 -10.13 -21.31
C SER A 209 7.00 -9.52 -22.31
N ARG A 210 6.01 -10.29 -22.78
CA ARG A 210 4.95 -9.78 -23.66
C ARG A 210 4.15 -8.63 -23.03
N PHE A 211 4.04 -8.63 -21.70
CA PHE A 211 3.31 -7.60 -20.93
C PHE A 211 4.24 -6.64 -20.19
N GLY A 212 5.54 -6.88 -20.17
CA GLY A 212 6.52 -6.06 -19.45
C GLY A 212 6.90 -4.75 -20.12
N TRP A 213 6.34 -4.43 -21.27
CA TRP A 213 6.59 -3.21 -22.06
C TRP A 213 5.36 -2.30 -22.11
N ILE A 214 4.50 -2.34 -21.12
CA ILE A 214 3.35 -1.42 -20.97
C ILE A 214 3.74 -0.25 -20.09
#